data_a4377d3d43846bc86e40f0bb665d298b
#
_entry.id   a4377d3d43846bc86e40f0bb665d298b
#
_cell.length_a   1.000
_cell.length_b   1.000
_cell.length_c   1.000
_cell.angle_alpha   90.00
_cell.angle_beta   90.00
_cell.angle_gamma   90.00
#
_symmetry.space_group_name_H-M   'P 1'
#
loop_
_entity.id
_entity.type
_entity.pdbx_description
1 polymer ?
#
loop_
_entity_poly.entity_id
_entity_poly.type
_entity_poly.pdbx_seq_one_letter_code
_entity_poly.pdbx_strand_id
1 'polypeptide(L)'
;TDYVVKLGPNIADPYGSVTGQALTVRFRTGDQAPDLRLHIPDFVGTYNAYAPARLYASHVNVKRVDLKLYRLTPEDLLQQNSRDWYTNAPPASALVRQWSQALEAPLNKVSYAPIDAQEGGGPLAPGIYLLVASSPSLKDNNYGLRHLMVVSKINLTLKTFQDGALTWATDLQSGQPVAGLSVTFY
;
A
#
# COMPACT_ATOMS: atom_id res chain seq x y z
N THR A 1 16.72 14.71 17.92
CA THR A 1 17.58 15.89 17.61
C THR A 1 17.42 16.92 18.71
N ASP A 2 18.53 17.51 19.12
CA ASP A 2 18.53 18.60 20.08
C ASP A 2 18.38 19.95 19.37
N TYR A 3 17.52 20.79 19.90
CA TYR A 3 17.23 22.12 19.39
C TYR A 3 17.49 23.17 20.43
N VAL A 4 17.95 24.32 19.99
CA VAL A 4 18.12 25.51 20.82
C VAL A 4 17.41 26.66 20.11
N VAL A 5 16.38 27.19 20.72
CA VAL A 5 15.67 28.38 20.25
C VAL A 5 16.15 29.55 21.11
N LYS A 6 16.67 30.59 20.47
CA LYS A 6 17.12 31.83 21.14
C LYS A 6 16.26 32.98 20.67
N LEU A 7 15.63 33.65 21.61
CA LEU A 7 14.84 34.86 21.36
C LEU A 7 15.60 36.04 21.93
N GLY A 8 15.76 37.09 21.12
CA GLY A 8 16.39 38.35 21.59
C GLY A 8 15.49 39.16 22.54
N PRO A 9 16.04 40.12 23.28
CA PRO A 9 15.28 40.93 24.22
C PRO A 9 14.39 41.99 23.55
N ASN A 10 14.54 42.20 22.24
CA ASN A 10 13.89 43.29 21.50
C ASN A 10 12.81 42.75 20.49
N ILE A 11 12.28 41.55 20.71
CA ILE A 11 11.19 41.07 19.88
C ILE A 11 9.93 41.83 20.32
N ALA A 12 9.39 42.64 19.41
CA ALA A 12 8.17 43.41 19.64
C ALA A 12 6.94 42.69 19.10
N ASP A 13 5.84 42.84 19.82
CA ASP A 13 4.50 42.47 19.32
C ASP A 13 3.92 43.61 18.44
N PRO A 14 2.80 43.40 17.75
CA PRO A 14 2.14 44.43 16.95
C PRO A 14 1.66 45.66 17.73
N TYR A 15 1.67 45.59 19.06
CA TYR A 15 1.22 46.66 19.96
C TYR A 15 2.38 47.43 20.59
N GLY A 16 3.63 47.06 20.25
CA GLY A 16 4.83 47.75 20.71
C GLY A 16 5.39 47.23 22.02
N SER A 17 4.83 46.17 22.62
CA SER A 17 5.46 45.52 23.79
C SER A 17 6.66 44.67 23.32
N VAL A 18 7.73 44.70 24.11
CA VAL A 18 8.95 43.95 23.80
C VAL A 18 9.19 42.85 24.83
N THR A 19 9.93 41.82 24.46
CA THR A 19 10.27 40.70 25.36
C THR A 19 11.09 41.13 26.58
N GLY A 20 11.84 42.21 26.49
CA GLY A 20 12.60 42.78 27.60
C GLY A 20 13.81 41.96 28.02
N GLN A 21 13.79 40.65 27.86
CA GLN A 21 14.87 39.73 28.21
C GLN A 21 15.11 38.71 27.10
N ALA A 22 16.36 38.31 26.93
CA ALA A 22 16.71 37.20 26.04
C ALA A 22 16.24 35.87 26.64
N LEU A 23 15.56 35.07 25.85
CA LEU A 23 15.11 33.73 26.24
C LEU A 23 15.86 32.67 25.43
N THR A 24 16.36 31.65 26.11
CA THR A 24 16.95 30.48 25.48
C THR A 24 16.19 29.25 25.94
N VAL A 25 15.54 28.58 24.99
CA VAL A 25 14.84 27.32 25.23
C VAL A 25 15.59 26.19 24.54
N ARG A 26 15.86 25.15 25.29
CA ARG A 26 16.46 23.91 24.77
C ARG A 26 15.44 22.80 24.87
N PHE A 27 15.26 22.06 23.78
CA PHE A 27 14.40 20.88 23.78
C PHE A 27 14.97 19.81 22.85
N ARG A 28 14.55 18.59 23.08
CA ARG A 28 14.91 17.44 22.27
C ARG A 28 13.64 16.81 21.72
N THR A 29 13.62 16.57 20.40
CA THR A 29 12.56 15.76 19.80
C THR A 29 12.88 14.29 19.97
N GLY A 30 11.88 13.51 20.33
CA GLY A 30 11.96 12.06 20.32
C GLY A 30 12.06 11.51 18.88
N ASP A 31 12.24 10.20 18.79
CA ASP A 31 12.21 9.52 17.51
C ASP A 31 10.77 9.46 16.97
N GLN A 32 10.62 9.44 15.65
CA GLN A 32 9.34 9.24 15.01
C GLN A 32 8.81 7.83 15.32
N ALA A 33 7.51 7.72 15.50
CA ALA A 33 6.89 6.41 15.61
C ALA A 33 7.15 5.60 14.32
N PRO A 34 7.34 4.27 14.43
CA PRO A 34 7.42 3.42 13.26
C PRO A 34 6.17 3.56 12.40
N ASP A 35 6.37 3.73 11.10
CA ASP A 35 5.29 3.81 10.10
C ASP A 35 5.66 2.98 8.88
N LEU A 36 4.65 2.32 8.30
CA LEU A 36 4.78 1.53 7.07
C LEU A 36 3.52 1.72 6.24
N ARG A 37 3.68 2.05 4.96
CA ARG A 37 2.56 2.25 4.03
C ARG A 37 2.86 1.60 2.70
N LEU A 38 1.87 0.92 2.11
CA LEU A 38 1.93 0.46 0.74
C LEU A 38 1.50 1.60 -0.19
N HIS A 39 2.30 1.86 -1.22
CA HIS A 39 1.94 2.77 -2.29
C HIS A 39 1.14 2.01 -3.34
N ILE A 40 -0.15 2.03 -3.18
CA ILE A 40 -1.13 1.33 -4.01
C ILE A 40 -2.16 2.35 -4.50
N PRO A 41 -2.73 2.17 -5.71
CA PRO A 41 -3.71 3.12 -6.26
C PRO A 41 -4.99 3.17 -5.43
N ASP A 42 -5.43 2.02 -4.90
CA ASP A 42 -6.57 1.86 -4.01
C ASP A 42 -6.48 0.48 -3.33
N PHE A 43 -7.49 0.12 -2.53
CA PHE A 43 -7.60 -1.22 -1.95
C PHE A 43 -7.54 -2.34 -3.02
N VAL A 44 -8.14 -2.10 -4.18
CA VAL A 44 -8.09 -2.99 -5.36
C VAL A 44 -7.23 -2.36 -6.46
N GLY A 45 -6.28 -3.13 -6.97
CA GLY A 45 -5.47 -2.74 -8.12
C GLY A 45 -5.46 -3.81 -9.20
N THR A 46 -5.39 -3.37 -10.47
CA THR A 46 -5.21 -4.27 -11.62
C THR A 46 -3.75 -4.32 -12.04
N TYR A 47 -3.27 -5.54 -12.32
CA TYR A 47 -1.89 -5.82 -12.67
C TYR A 47 -1.80 -6.57 -13.98
N ASN A 48 -0.82 -6.18 -14.79
CA ASN A 48 -0.55 -6.84 -16.06
C ASN A 48 0.17 -8.18 -15.83
N ALA A 49 -0.43 -9.29 -16.25
CA ALA A 49 0.14 -10.63 -16.11
C ALA A 49 1.40 -10.87 -16.97
N TYR A 50 1.76 -9.95 -17.85
CA TYR A 50 3.00 -10.02 -18.64
C TYR A 50 4.15 -9.18 -18.04
N ALA A 51 3.88 -8.41 -16.99
CA ALA A 51 4.84 -7.52 -16.34
C ALA A 51 5.09 -7.93 -14.88
N PRO A 52 6.25 -7.55 -14.31
CA PRO A 52 6.53 -7.77 -12.90
C PRO A 52 5.44 -7.18 -12.00
N ALA A 53 4.93 -7.99 -11.06
CA ALA A 53 3.97 -7.55 -10.05
C ALA A 53 4.72 -6.90 -8.87
N ARG A 54 5.13 -5.64 -9.05
CA ARG A 54 5.93 -4.86 -8.09
C ARG A 54 5.11 -3.73 -7.50
N LEU A 55 5.19 -3.58 -6.19
CA LEU A 55 4.65 -2.47 -5.40
C LEU A 55 5.81 -1.74 -4.71
N TYR A 56 5.51 -0.62 -4.09
CA TYR A 56 6.46 0.10 -3.26
C TYR A 56 5.87 0.32 -1.86
N ALA A 57 6.70 0.20 -0.85
CA ALA A 57 6.37 0.60 0.50
C ALA A 57 7.22 1.79 0.93
N SER A 58 6.61 2.80 1.57
CA SER A 58 7.36 3.77 2.34
C SER A 58 7.38 3.37 3.81
N HIS A 59 8.50 3.62 4.46
CA HIS A 59 8.66 3.28 5.87
C HIS A 59 9.53 4.27 6.63
N VAL A 60 9.27 4.38 7.92
CA VAL A 60 10.06 5.15 8.89
C VAL A 60 10.28 4.28 10.10
N ASN A 61 11.54 4.12 10.53
CA ASN A 61 11.91 3.36 11.73
C ASN A 61 11.37 1.91 11.78
N VAL A 62 11.09 1.34 10.62
CA VAL A 62 10.69 -0.06 10.43
C VAL A 62 11.85 -0.81 9.82
N LYS A 63 12.29 -1.90 10.44
CA LYS A 63 13.45 -2.69 10.02
C LYS A 63 13.08 -3.92 9.20
N ARG A 64 11.83 -4.36 9.25
CA ARG A 64 11.35 -5.56 8.56
C ARG A 64 9.87 -5.44 8.25
N VAL A 65 9.51 -5.89 7.06
CA VAL A 65 8.13 -6.16 6.68
C VAL A 65 7.95 -7.66 6.49
N ASP A 66 6.86 -8.21 7.05
CA ASP A 66 6.42 -9.59 6.87
C ASP A 66 5.24 -9.58 5.90
N LEU A 67 5.31 -10.41 4.87
CA LEU A 67 4.41 -10.39 3.73
C LEU A 67 3.78 -11.77 3.51
N LYS A 68 2.49 -11.78 3.20
CA LYS A 68 1.73 -12.97 2.82
C LYS A 68 0.93 -12.67 1.57
N LEU A 69 1.01 -13.55 0.59
CA LEU A 69 0.24 -13.51 -0.64
C LEU A 69 -0.70 -14.70 -0.67
N TYR A 70 -1.99 -14.42 -0.80
CA TYR A 70 -3.05 -15.41 -0.91
C TYR A 70 -3.62 -15.37 -2.32
N ARG A 71 -3.94 -16.53 -2.90
CA ARG A 71 -4.71 -16.62 -4.14
C ARG A 71 -6.15 -16.91 -3.80
N LEU A 72 -7.04 -16.04 -4.26
CA LEU A 72 -8.46 -16.10 -3.96
C LEU A 72 -9.25 -16.59 -5.18
N THR A 73 -10.40 -17.18 -4.91
CA THR A 73 -11.41 -17.48 -5.93
C THR A 73 -12.42 -16.35 -6.04
N PRO A 74 -13.19 -16.25 -7.14
CA PRO A 74 -14.32 -15.31 -7.22
C PRO A 74 -15.33 -15.51 -6.09
N GLU A 75 -15.56 -16.75 -5.67
CA GLU A 75 -16.47 -17.11 -4.58
C GLU A 75 -15.99 -16.54 -3.25
N ASP A 76 -14.67 -16.55 -2.99
CA ASP A 76 -14.09 -15.93 -1.80
C ASP A 76 -14.41 -14.42 -1.75
N LEU A 77 -14.43 -13.76 -2.93
CA LEU A 77 -14.80 -12.34 -3.01
C LEU A 77 -16.27 -12.11 -2.69
N LEU A 78 -17.15 -12.95 -3.21
CA LEU A 78 -18.59 -12.79 -3.03
C LEU A 78 -19.07 -13.13 -1.60
N GLN A 79 -18.36 -14.02 -0.90
CA GLN A 79 -18.70 -14.43 0.46
C GLN A 79 -18.26 -13.43 1.53
N GLN A 80 -17.31 -12.56 1.21
CA GLN A 80 -16.82 -11.57 2.15
C GLN A 80 -17.54 -10.24 1.97
N ASN A 81 -18.13 -9.73 3.04
CA ASN A 81 -18.60 -8.35 3.03
C ASN A 81 -17.41 -7.38 3.16
N SER A 82 -17.60 -6.12 2.83
CA SER A 82 -16.53 -5.11 2.77
C SER A 82 -15.75 -4.91 4.09
N ARG A 83 -16.31 -5.28 5.23
CA ARG A 83 -15.64 -5.21 6.56
C ARG A 83 -14.69 -6.36 6.77
N ASP A 84 -15.02 -7.54 6.27
CA ASP A 84 -14.25 -8.77 6.52
C ASP A 84 -12.90 -8.74 5.80
N TRP A 85 -12.79 -7.99 4.71
CA TRP A 85 -11.53 -7.79 3.99
C TRP A 85 -10.43 -7.15 4.83
N TYR A 86 -10.80 -6.33 5.80
CA TYR A 86 -9.83 -5.65 6.67
C TYR A 86 -9.49 -6.45 7.92
N THR A 87 -10.34 -7.37 8.33
CA THR A 87 -10.23 -8.05 9.63
C THR A 87 -9.92 -9.53 9.54
N ASN A 88 -10.49 -10.23 8.56
CA ASN A 88 -10.40 -11.68 8.50
C ASN A 88 -9.17 -12.13 7.68
N ALA A 89 -8.47 -13.14 8.17
CA ALA A 89 -7.45 -13.80 7.39
C ALA A 89 -8.12 -14.72 6.36
N PRO A 90 -7.63 -14.73 5.09
CA PRO A 90 -8.05 -15.75 4.14
C PRO A 90 -7.75 -17.16 4.68
N PRO A 91 -8.43 -18.20 4.16
CA PRO A 91 -8.14 -19.56 4.54
C PRO A 91 -6.67 -19.92 4.31
N ALA A 92 -6.07 -20.70 5.19
CA ALA A 92 -4.66 -21.07 5.11
C ALA A 92 -4.33 -21.80 3.79
N SER A 93 -5.29 -22.52 3.21
CA SER A 93 -5.18 -23.19 1.91
C SER A 93 -4.98 -22.22 0.73
N ALA A 94 -5.39 -20.97 0.87
CA ALA A 94 -5.21 -19.93 -0.14
C ALA A 94 -3.81 -19.30 -0.13
N LEU A 95 -2.99 -19.55 0.90
CA LEU A 95 -1.65 -18.99 1.03
C LEU A 95 -0.73 -19.57 -0.06
N VAL A 96 -0.22 -18.70 -0.96
CA VAL A 96 0.68 -19.12 -2.03
C VAL A 96 2.13 -18.70 -1.80
N ARG A 97 2.34 -17.66 -0.97
CA ARG A 97 3.69 -17.21 -0.63
C ARG A 97 3.70 -16.50 0.72
N GLN A 98 4.75 -16.75 1.51
CA GLN A 98 5.04 -16.00 2.72
C GLN A 98 6.54 -15.71 2.77
N TRP A 99 6.90 -14.44 3.05
CA TRP A 99 8.30 -14.05 3.14
C TRP A 99 8.47 -12.83 4.06
N SER A 100 9.69 -12.56 4.43
CA SER A 100 10.07 -11.33 5.15
C SER A 100 11.13 -10.60 4.35
N GLN A 101 11.08 -9.28 4.37
CA GLN A 101 12.05 -8.41 3.73
C GLN A 101 12.63 -7.44 4.76
N ALA A 102 13.97 -7.40 4.83
CA ALA A 102 14.66 -6.39 5.61
C ALA A 102 14.48 -5.01 4.95
N LEU A 103 14.28 -4.00 5.78
CA LEU A 103 14.11 -2.61 5.38
C LEU A 103 15.23 -1.79 6.02
N GLU A 104 15.99 -1.11 5.20
CA GLU A 104 17.09 -0.26 5.66
C GLU A 104 16.76 1.21 5.46
N ALA A 105 16.88 1.99 6.50
CA ALA A 105 16.68 3.44 6.47
C ALA A 105 17.45 4.12 7.58
N PRO A 106 17.93 5.35 7.35
CA PRO A 106 18.40 6.20 8.42
C PRO A 106 17.26 6.48 9.41
N LEU A 107 17.63 6.61 10.69
CA LEU A 107 16.68 6.92 11.76
C LEU A 107 15.88 8.19 11.44
N ASN A 108 14.57 8.13 11.65
CA ASN A 108 13.64 9.26 11.45
C ASN A 108 13.58 9.80 10.01
N LYS A 109 13.92 8.98 9.02
CA LYS A 109 13.79 9.35 7.62
C LYS A 109 12.84 8.40 6.88
N VAL A 110 12.00 8.98 6.04
CA VAL A 110 11.18 8.21 5.11
C VAL A 110 12.09 7.56 4.07
N SER A 111 11.93 6.27 3.89
CA SER A 111 12.62 5.50 2.84
C SER A 111 11.61 4.65 2.08
N TYR A 112 11.98 4.26 0.86
CA TYR A 112 11.13 3.48 -0.03
C TYR A 112 11.79 2.15 -0.36
N ALA A 113 11.01 1.09 -0.32
CA ALA A 113 11.46 -0.25 -0.68
C ALA A 113 10.54 -0.89 -1.71
N PRO A 114 11.07 -1.52 -2.77
CA PRO A 114 10.27 -2.33 -3.68
C PRO A 114 9.82 -3.61 -3.01
N ILE A 115 8.60 -4.04 -3.30
CA ILE A 115 8.03 -5.32 -2.87
C ILE A 115 7.64 -6.08 -4.12
N ASP A 116 8.31 -7.18 -4.38
CA ASP A 116 7.99 -8.09 -5.48
C ASP A 116 7.03 -9.17 -4.99
N ALA A 117 5.82 -9.18 -5.54
CA ALA A 117 4.80 -10.16 -5.18
C ALA A 117 5.20 -11.58 -5.62
N GLN A 118 5.90 -11.70 -6.77
CA GLN A 118 6.49 -12.95 -7.25
C GLN A 118 7.95 -13.07 -6.79
N GLU A 119 8.36 -14.26 -6.40
CA GLU A 119 9.76 -14.55 -6.11
C GLU A 119 10.63 -14.30 -7.36
N GLY A 120 11.77 -13.63 -7.17
CA GLY A 120 12.62 -13.23 -8.28
C GLY A 120 12.10 -12.06 -9.12
N GLY A 121 10.98 -11.42 -8.75
CA GLY A 121 10.52 -10.17 -9.37
C GLY A 121 9.83 -10.37 -10.73
N GLY A 122 9.33 -11.56 -11.02
CA GLY A 122 8.62 -11.87 -12.26
C GLY A 122 7.13 -11.48 -12.24
N PRO A 123 6.41 -11.79 -13.34
CA PRO A 123 4.96 -11.64 -13.41
C PRO A 123 4.25 -12.70 -12.56
N LEU A 124 3.10 -12.35 -12.02
CA LEU A 124 2.17 -13.32 -11.42
C LEU A 124 1.29 -13.96 -12.49
N ALA A 125 0.90 -15.21 -12.29
CA ALA A 125 -0.12 -15.84 -13.11
C ALA A 125 -1.46 -15.08 -12.99
N PRO A 126 -2.29 -15.07 -14.04
CA PRO A 126 -3.63 -14.49 -13.96
C PRO A 126 -4.44 -15.05 -12.78
N GLY A 127 -5.11 -14.18 -12.06
CA GLY A 127 -5.89 -14.54 -10.89
C GLY A 127 -6.15 -13.37 -9.96
N ILE A 128 -6.79 -13.66 -8.85
CA ILE A 128 -7.09 -12.70 -7.79
C ILE A 128 -6.20 -13.03 -6.61
N TYR A 129 -5.53 -12.02 -6.08
CA TYR A 129 -4.61 -12.19 -4.96
C TYR A 129 -4.88 -11.16 -3.87
N LEU A 130 -4.68 -11.55 -2.62
CA LEU A 130 -4.63 -10.62 -1.50
C LEU A 130 -3.21 -10.59 -0.94
N LEU A 131 -2.58 -9.44 -1.02
CA LEU A 131 -1.32 -9.16 -0.35
C LEU A 131 -1.62 -8.59 1.04
N VAL A 132 -0.99 -9.16 2.05
CA VAL A 132 -1.05 -8.69 3.43
C VAL A 132 0.37 -8.40 3.89
N ALA A 133 0.60 -7.17 4.33
CA ALA A 133 1.88 -6.73 4.89
C ALA A 133 1.71 -6.37 6.36
N SER A 134 2.70 -6.73 7.18
CA SER A 134 2.73 -6.41 8.61
C SER A 134 4.18 -6.18 9.04
N SER A 135 4.36 -5.60 10.24
CA SER A 135 5.69 -5.46 10.82
C SER A 135 5.63 -5.58 12.33
N PRO A 136 6.61 -6.26 12.97
CA PRO A 136 6.71 -6.32 14.42
C PRO A 136 6.97 -4.95 15.08
N SER A 137 7.43 -3.97 14.30
CA SER A 137 7.68 -2.61 14.78
C SER A 137 6.41 -1.77 14.94
N LEU A 138 5.30 -2.20 14.32
CA LEU A 138 4.03 -1.48 14.38
C LEU A 138 3.22 -2.00 15.58
N LYS A 139 2.90 -1.08 16.50
CA LYS A 139 2.00 -1.38 17.62
C LYS A 139 0.55 -1.36 17.11
N ASP A 140 -0.26 -2.33 17.53
CA ASP A 140 -1.71 -2.39 17.36
C ASP A 140 -2.25 -2.45 15.92
N ASN A 141 -1.41 -2.74 14.91
CA ASN A 141 -1.88 -2.91 13.54
C ASN A 141 -2.29 -4.37 13.28
N ASN A 142 -3.30 -4.86 14.01
CA ASN A 142 -3.88 -6.19 13.81
C ASN A 142 -4.51 -6.37 12.43
N TYR A 143 -4.77 -5.25 11.72
CA TYR A 143 -5.42 -5.28 10.43
C TYR A 143 -4.46 -5.44 9.25
N GLY A 144 -3.16 -5.25 9.45
CA GLY A 144 -2.15 -5.30 8.39
C GLY A 144 -2.47 -4.34 7.22
N LEU A 145 -1.47 -4.02 6.46
CA LEU A 145 -1.67 -3.33 5.19
C LEU A 145 -2.13 -4.37 4.18
N ARG A 146 -3.26 -4.15 3.53
CA ARG A 146 -3.87 -5.11 2.61
C ARG A 146 -4.07 -4.50 1.24
N HIS A 147 -3.87 -5.32 0.22
CA HIS A 147 -4.09 -4.92 -1.16
C HIS A 147 -4.62 -6.10 -1.98
N LEU A 148 -5.78 -5.90 -2.59
CA LEU A 148 -6.37 -6.86 -3.51
C LEU A 148 -5.81 -6.62 -4.91
N MET A 149 -5.15 -7.64 -5.47
CA MET A 149 -4.49 -7.59 -6.76
C MET A 149 -5.28 -8.44 -7.76
N VAL A 150 -5.82 -7.82 -8.78
CA VAL A 150 -6.42 -8.51 -9.93
C VAL A 150 -5.38 -8.58 -11.04
N VAL A 151 -4.79 -9.75 -11.24
CA VAL A 151 -3.77 -9.99 -12.25
C VAL A 151 -4.43 -10.55 -13.51
N SER A 152 -4.30 -9.84 -14.62
CA SER A 152 -4.96 -10.21 -15.87
C SER A 152 -4.06 -10.02 -17.08
N LYS A 153 -4.29 -10.82 -18.13
CA LYS A 153 -3.75 -10.62 -19.47
C LYS A 153 -4.62 -9.66 -20.30
N ILE A 154 -5.84 -9.41 -19.84
CA ILE A 154 -6.85 -8.65 -20.58
C ILE A 154 -7.23 -7.43 -19.76
N ASN A 155 -7.25 -6.28 -20.41
CA ASN A 155 -7.93 -5.11 -19.89
C ASN A 155 -9.40 -5.15 -20.31
N LEU A 156 -10.29 -4.97 -19.33
CA LEU A 156 -11.72 -4.92 -19.55
C LEU A 156 -12.23 -3.52 -19.24
N THR A 157 -12.77 -2.85 -20.25
CA THR A 157 -13.43 -1.57 -20.08
C THR A 157 -14.94 -1.78 -20.16
N LEU A 158 -15.63 -1.38 -19.09
CA LEU A 158 -17.10 -1.44 -19.02
C LEU A 158 -17.67 -0.03 -19.15
N LYS A 159 -18.60 0.14 -20.07
CA LYS A 159 -19.42 1.34 -20.19
C LYS A 159 -20.88 0.95 -19.99
N THR A 160 -21.53 1.51 -18.98
CA THR A 160 -22.95 1.28 -18.68
C THR A 160 -23.78 2.45 -19.16
N PHE A 161 -25.02 2.17 -19.60
CA PHE A 161 -26.03 3.13 -19.98
C PHE A 161 -27.42 2.59 -19.57
N GLN A 162 -28.46 3.38 -19.72
CA GLN A 162 -29.77 3.09 -19.14
C GLN A 162 -30.31 1.69 -19.49
N ASP A 163 -30.13 1.26 -20.73
CA ASP A 163 -30.73 0.02 -21.26
C ASP A 163 -29.70 -1.08 -21.57
N GLY A 164 -28.45 -0.92 -21.08
CA GLY A 164 -27.44 -1.93 -21.39
C GLY A 164 -26.03 -1.58 -20.92
N ALA A 165 -25.10 -2.42 -21.35
CA ALA A 165 -23.67 -2.24 -21.10
C ALA A 165 -22.87 -2.63 -22.34
N LEU A 166 -21.79 -1.89 -22.58
CA LEU A 166 -20.77 -2.22 -23.58
C LEU A 166 -19.51 -2.64 -22.84
N THR A 167 -19.01 -3.83 -23.17
CA THR A 167 -17.75 -4.32 -22.68
C THR A 167 -16.74 -4.36 -23.82
N TRP A 168 -15.59 -3.72 -23.61
CA TRP A 168 -14.47 -3.73 -24.54
C TRP A 168 -13.27 -4.41 -23.90
N ALA A 169 -12.78 -5.49 -24.52
CA ALA A 169 -11.66 -6.26 -24.05
C ALA A 169 -10.44 -6.09 -24.98
N THR A 170 -9.27 -5.82 -24.39
CA THR A 170 -7.99 -5.73 -25.10
C THR A 170 -6.93 -6.58 -24.41
N ASP A 171 -6.10 -7.25 -25.18
CA ASP A 171 -4.92 -7.96 -24.65
C ASP A 171 -3.85 -6.95 -24.22
N LEU A 172 -3.36 -7.08 -23.00
CA LEU A 172 -2.43 -6.11 -22.38
C LEU A 172 -1.01 -6.14 -22.98
N GLN A 173 -0.64 -7.20 -23.70
CA GLN A 173 0.65 -7.30 -24.35
C GLN A 173 0.64 -6.69 -25.75
N SER A 174 -0.37 -7.06 -26.54
CA SER A 174 -0.47 -6.66 -27.95
C SER A 174 -1.30 -5.39 -28.17
N GLY A 175 -2.15 -5.00 -27.23
CA GLY A 175 -3.11 -3.91 -27.37
C GLY A 175 -4.28 -4.23 -28.32
N GLN A 176 -4.36 -5.46 -28.84
CA GLN A 176 -5.38 -5.84 -29.81
C GLN A 176 -6.70 -6.20 -29.11
N PRO A 177 -7.85 -5.95 -29.79
CA PRO A 177 -9.15 -6.38 -29.29
C PRO A 177 -9.23 -7.91 -29.14
N VAL A 178 -9.90 -8.37 -28.08
CA VAL A 178 -10.18 -9.78 -27.85
C VAL A 178 -11.64 -10.05 -28.14
N ALA A 179 -11.92 -10.71 -29.29
CA ALA A 179 -13.26 -11.06 -29.69
C ALA A 179 -13.73 -12.36 -29.00
N GLY A 180 -15.04 -12.48 -28.78
CA GLY A 180 -15.68 -13.70 -28.26
C GLY A 180 -15.36 -14.00 -26.79
N LEU A 181 -14.87 -13.02 -26.01
CA LEU A 181 -14.66 -13.17 -24.59
C LEU A 181 -16.00 -13.31 -23.86
N SER A 182 -16.15 -14.39 -23.07
CA SER A 182 -17.31 -14.54 -22.18
C SER A 182 -17.13 -13.61 -20.98
N VAL A 183 -18.12 -12.75 -20.74
CA VAL A 183 -18.14 -11.80 -19.60
C VAL A 183 -19.36 -12.11 -18.75
N THR A 184 -19.13 -12.30 -17.46
CA THR A 184 -20.18 -12.55 -16.48
C THR A 184 -20.23 -11.41 -15.48
N PHE A 185 -21.42 -10.90 -15.20
CA PHE A 185 -21.68 -9.91 -14.16
C PHE A 185 -22.31 -10.61 -12.95
N TYR A 186 -21.86 -10.22 -11.76
CA TYR A 186 -22.36 -10.70 -10.48
C TYR A 186 -23.04 -9.59 -9.69
#